data_7dd73feeb0231f6b6d9c21834920c09c
#
_entry.id   7dd73feeb0231f6b6d9c21834920c09c
#
_cell.length_a   1.000
_cell.length_b   1.000
_cell.length_c   1.000
_cell.angle_alpha   90.00
_cell.angle_beta   90.00
_cell.angle_gamma   90.00
#
_symmetry.space_group_name_H-M   'P 1'
#
loop_
_entity.id
_entity.type
_entity.pdbx_description
1 polymer ?
#
loop_
_entity_poly.entity_id
_entity_poly.type
_entity_poly.pdbx_seq_one_letter_code
_entity_poly.pdbx_strand_id
1 'polypeptide(L)'
;MNPSSEFHDKGDSGRSIGAILIDNGRLSPEAAERILKLQKDKGMRFGDAAIQLGLVSAADIEQALSHQYDYPYLSSSSQVSDRLVAAFKPFSPVVEQLRALRSQLMLRWFDAEAERKTLAIVSPERGEGRSFIAANLAVVFSQLGERTLLIDADMRNPRQHTLFSVSNRLGLSETLAGRGGPEAVQRVPALLDLCVMPAGAVPPNPQELLSRPMFSQLLGQLAKDFDVILIDTPAGAEYADAQTIAVRASGALMVARKNVSRASRLHRLADELVTASATLVGS
;
A
#
# COMPACT_ATOMS: atom_id res chain seq x y z
N MET A 1 -29.32 -35.56 -28.58
CA MET A 1 -28.52 -34.35 -28.81
C MET A 1 -28.76 -33.42 -27.64
N ASN A 2 -27.84 -33.32 -26.75
CA ASN A 2 -27.90 -32.57 -25.49
C ASN A 2 -26.99 -31.37 -25.63
N PRO A 3 -27.41 -30.13 -25.46
CA PRO A 3 -26.51 -28.99 -25.32
C PRO A 3 -26.23 -28.78 -23.84
N SER A 4 -24.97 -29.03 -23.49
CA SER A 4 -24.37 -28.73 -22.22
C SER A 4 -24.45 -27.21 -21.98
N SER A 5 -25.18 -26.81 -20.95
CA SER A 5 -25.17 -25.44 -20.45
C SER A 5 -23.86 -25.19 -19.66
N GLU A 6 -22.99 -24.42 -20.23
CA GLU A 6 -21.85 -23.78 -19.51
C GLU A 6 -22.42 -22.83 -18.46
N PHE A 7 -22.34 -23.23 -17.21
CA PHE A 7 -22.52 -22.33 -16.09
C PHE A 7 -21.22 -21.49 -15.96
N HIS A 8 -21.27 -20.28 -16.48
CA HIS A 8 -20.33 -19.23 -16.09
C HIS A 8 -20.58 -18.92 -14.62
N ASP A 9 -19.57 -19.18 -13.82
CA ASP A 9 -19.45 -18.75 -12.43
C ASP A 9 -19.45 -17.20 -12.40
N LYS A 10 -20.64 -16.61 -12.19
CA LYS A 10 -20.77 -15.18 -11.92
C LYS A 10 -20.43 -14.98 -10.46
N GLY A 11 -19.32 -14.25 -10.23
CA GLY A 11 -18.78 -13.90 -8.93
C GLY A 11 -19.82 -13.52 -7.88
N ASP A 12 -19.49 -13.81 -6.65
CA ASP A 12 -20.20 -13.78 -5.38
C ASP A 12 -20.75 -12.38 -4.93
N SER A 13 -20.73 -11.37 -5.80
CA SER A 13 -21.04 -9.96 -5.52
C SER A 13 -22.53 -9.65 -5.23
N GLY A 14 -23.38 -10.67 -5.06
CA GLY A 14 -24.82 -10.50 -4.79
C GLY A 14 -25.31 -11.05 -3.45
N ARG A 15 -24.45 -11.65 -2.61
CA ARG A 15 -24.86 -12.23 -1.33
C ARG A 15 -25.03 -11.19 -0.24
N SER A 16 -26.10 -11.32 0.57
CA SER A 16 -26.31 -10.44 1.72
C SER A 16 -25.27 -10.71 2.81
N ILE A 17 -24.93 -9.69 3.64
CA ILE A 17 -24.03 -9.82 4.80
C ILE A 17 -24.44 -10.98 5.70
N GLY A 18 -25.74 -11.15 5.91
CA GLY A 18 -26.29 -12.25 6.72
C GLY A 18 -25.96 -13.62 6.14
N ALA A 19 -26.08 -13.81 4.82
CA ALA A 19 -25.73 -15.05 4.15
C ALA A 19 -24.22 -15.36 4.27
N ILE A 20 -23.37 -14.37 4.05
CA ILE A 20 -21.91 -14.51 4.19
C ILE A 20 -21.51 -14.91 5.63
N LEU A 21 -22.14 -14.32 6.64
CA LEU A 21 -21.86 -14.66 8.04
C LEU A 21 -22.31 -16.09 8.39
N ILE A 22 -23.40 -16.56 7.81
CA ILE A 22 -23.88 -17.94 7.99
C ILE A 22 -22.93 -18.92 7.31
N ASP A 23 -22.57 -18.68 6.04
CA ASP A 23 -21.64 -19.53 5.27
C ASP A 23 -20.27 -19.65 5.94
N ASN A 24 -19.80 -18.57 6.58
CA ASN A 24 -18.56 -18.55 7.35
C ASN A 24 -18.69 -19.15 8.77
N GLY A 25 -19.85 -19.67 9.14
CA GLY A 25 -20.10 -20.27 10.46
C GLY A 25 -20.07 -19.27 11.62
N ARG A 26 -20.14 -17.96 11.35
CA ARG A 26 -20.14 -16.90 12.37
C ARG A 26 -21.53 -16.58 12.90
N LEU A 27 -22.57 -16.98 12.18
CA LEU A 27 -23.96 -16.74 12.55
C LEU A 27 -24.81 -17.97 12.24
N SER A 28 -25.72 -18.35 13.16
CA SER A 28 -26.69 -19.39 12.86
C SER A 28 -27.90 -18.80 12.11
N PRO A 29 -28.64 -19.61 11.34
CA PRO A 29 -29.87 -19.16 10.68
C PRO A 29 -30.88 -18.54 11.65
N GLU A 30 -31.07 -19.14 12.83
CA GLU A 30 -32.00 -18.66 13.86
C GLU A 30 -31.55 -17.31 14.44
N ALA A 31 -30.24 -17.11 14.58
CA ALA A 31 -29.67 -15.84 15.02
C ALA A 31 -29.88 -14.76 13.94
N ALA A 32 -29.77 -15.10 12.65
CA ALA A 32 -30.05 -14.17 11.54
C ALA A 32 -31.50 -13.70 11.54
N GLU A 33 -32.46 -14.58 11.80
CA GLU A 33 -33.88 -14.21 11.91
C GLU A 33 -34.14 -13.22 13.06
N ARG A 34 -33.46 -13.41 14.21
CA ARG A 34 -33.55 -12.47 15.34
C ARG A 34 -33.01 -11.09 14.98
N ILE A 35 -31.91 -11.03 14.22
CA ILE A 35 -31.31 -9.77 13.73
C ILE A 35 -32.28 -9.08 12.78
N LEU A 36 -32.87 -9.81 11.81
CA LEU A 36 -33.81 -9.26 10.84
C LEU A 36 -35.06 -8.70 11.52
N LYS A 37 -35.54 -9.35 12.58
CA LYS A 37 -36.66 -8.85 13.38
C LYS A 37 -36.30 -7.53 14.05
N LEU A 38 -35.14 -7.45 14.72
CA LEU A 38 -34.69 -6.22 15.39
C LEU A 38 -34.43 -5.09 14.38
N GLN A 39 -33.85 -5.43 13.21
CA GLN A 39 -33.67 -4.50 12.09
C GLN A 39 -34.98 -3.86 11.67
N LYS A 40 -36.01 -4.67 11.48
CA LYS A 40 -37.33 -4.22 11.08
C LYS A 40 -38.03 -3.39 12.17
N ASP A 41 -37.94 -3.83 13.43
CA ASP A 41 -38.59 -3.17 14.58
C ASP A 41 -38.00 -1.79 14.86
N LYS A 42 -36.68 -1.62 14.67
CA LYS A 42 -35.96 -0.37 15.00
C LYS A 42 -35.50 0.43 13.79
N GLY A 43 -35.73 -0.03 12.55
CA GLY A 43 -35.28 0.66 11.32
C GLY A 43 -33.77 0.83 11.20
N MET A 44 -32.97 -0.04 11.82
CA MET A 44 -31.51 0.04 11.83
C MET A 44 -30.87 -0.87 10.77
N ARG A 45 -29.56 -0.76 10.54
CA ARG A 45 -28.85 -1.63 9.61
C ARG A 45 -28.67 -3.02 10.22
N PHE A 46 -28.59 -4.06 9.35
CA PHE A 46 -28.39 -5.45 9.78
C PHE A 46 -27.16 -5.61 10.71
N GLY A 47 -26.02 -5.00 10.32
CA GLY A 47 -24.78 -5.04 11.11
C GLY A 47 -24.95 -4.44 12.52
N ASP A 48 -25.62 -3.28 12.61
CA ASP A 48 -25.85 -2.60 13.89
C ASP A 48 -26.76 -3.45 14.80
N ALA A 49 -27.82 -4.05 14.23
CA ALA A 49 -28.71 -4.95 14.95
C ALA A 49 -27.98 -6.20 15.44
N ALA A 50 -27.09 -6.77 14.62
CA ALA A 50 -26.31 -7.94 14.94
C ALA A 50 -25.33 -7.68 16.11
N ILE A 51 -24.65 -6.54 16.09
CA ILE A 51 -23.73 -6.08 17.15
C ILE A 51 -24.53 -5.79 18.43
N GLN A 52 -25.68 -5.10 18.33
CA GLN A 52 -26.51 -4.79 19.49
C GLN A 52 -27.04 -6.05 20.20
N LEU A 53 -27.31 -7.11 19.45
CA LEU A 53 -27.71 -8.42 20.02
C LEU A 53 -26.50 -9.22 20.57
N GLY A 54 -25.26 -8.75 20.38
CA GLY A 54 -24.06 -9.45 20.79
C GLY A 54 -23.82 -10.77 20.04
N LEU A 55 -24.43 -10.93 18.85
CA LEU A 55 -24.36 -12.17 18.07
C LEU A 55 -23.13 -12.23 17.16
N VAL A 56 -22.60 -11.06 16.77
CA VAL A 56 -21.38 -10.91 16.00
C VAL A 56 -20.63 -9.67 16.48
N SER A 57 -19.31 -9.62 16.25
CA SER A 57 -18.48 -8.46 16.52
C SER A 57 -18.50 -7.48 15.32
N ALA A 58 -18.06 -6.23 15.56
CA ALA A 58 -17.83 -5.27 14.49
C ALA A 58 -16.84 -5.82 13.44
N ALA A 59 -15.81 -6.54 13.87
CA ALA A 59 -14.84 -7.17 12.99
C ALA A 59 -15.45 -8.25 12.08
N ASP A 60 -16.43 -9.03 12.57
CA ASP A 60 -17.12 -10.03 11.75
C ASP A 60 -17.98 -9.36 10.65
N ILE A 61 -18.60 -8.22 10.98
CA ILE A 61 -19.36 -7.41 10.00
C ILE A 61 -18.42 -6.82 8.96
N GLU A 62 -17.28 -6.25 9.37
CA GLU A 62 -16.27 -5.71 8.47
C GLU A 62 -15.74 -6.80 7.51
N GLN A 63 -15.48 -7.99 8.03
CA GLN A 63 -15.04 -9.14 7.23
C GLN A 63 -16.12 -9.58 6.23
N ALA A 64 -17.39 -9.62 6.63
CA ALA A 64 -18.49 -9.97 5.74
C ALA A 64 -18.69 -8.92 4.63
N LEU A 65 -18.56 -7.63 4.96
CA LEU A 65 -18.58 -6.54 3.99
C LEU A 65 -17.44 -6.65 2.97
N SER A 66 -16.23 -7.00 3.41
CA SER A 66 -15.10 -7.19 2.51
C SER A 66 -15.36 -8.28 1.47
N HIS A 67 -15.93 -9.40 1.90
CA HIS A 67 -16.35 -10.48 0.99
C HIS A 67 -17.46 -10.06 0.04
N GLN A 68 -18.43 -9.27 0.52
CA GLN A 68 -19.56 -8.81 -0.31
C GLN A 68 -19.13 -7.90 -1.45
N TYR A 69 -18.06 -7.11 -1.25
CA TYR A 69 -17.56 -6.15 -2.23
C TYR A 69 -16.27 -6.59 -2.94
N ASP A 70 -15.88 -7.86 -2.76
CA ASP A 70 -14.68 -8.46 -3.38
C ASP A 70 -13.39 -7.66 -3.14
N TYR A 71 -13.30 -7.01 -1.99
CA TYR A 71 -12.12 -6.26 -1.60
C TYR A 71 -11.03 -7.18 -1.05
N PRO A 72 -9.79 -7.10 -1.55
CA PRO A 72 -8.67 -7.94 -1.09
C PRO A 72 -8.16 -7.48 0.28
N TYR A 73 -8.83 -7.94 1.35
CA TYR A 73 -8.35 -7.75 2.73
C TYR A 73 -7.75 -9.03 3.28
N LEU A 74 -6.76 -8.86 4.16
CA LEU A 74 -6.07 -9.97 4.76
C LEU A 74 -6.71 -10.36 6.08
N SER A 75 -6.83 -11.66 6.32
CA SER A 75 -7.17 -12.21 7.63
C SER A 75 -5.95 -12.15 8.57
N SER A 76 -6.19 -12.24 9.87
CA SER A 76 -5.16 -12.22 10.91
C SER A 76 -4.12 -13.33 10.80
N SER A 77 -4.32 -14.32 9.94
CA SER A 77 -3.41 -15.44 9.68
C SER A 77 -2.36 -15.15 8.60
N SER A 78 -2.39 -13.98 7.97
CA SER A 78 -1.43 -13.59 6.94
C SER A 78 -0.03 -13.39 7.51
N GLN A 79 0.99 -13.77 6.73
CA GLN A 79 2.40 -13.66 7.13
C GLN A 79 2.96 -12.23 7.11
N VAL A 80 2.23 -11.27 6.54
CA VAL A 80 2.66 -9.86 6.48
C VAL A 80 2.41 -9.13 7.81
N SER A 81 3.13 -8.04 8.04
CA SER A 81 3.06 -7.27 9.29
C SER A 81 1.69 -6.62 9.51
N ASP A 82 1.21 -6.62 10.75
CA ASP A 82 0.00 -5.90 11.22
C ASP A 82 0.09 -4.37 11.06
N ARG A 83 1.31 -3.85 10.83
CA ARG A 83 1.54 -2.45 10.47
C ARG A 83 0.99 -2.07 9.09
N LEU A 84 0.67 -3.03 8.25
CA LEU A 84 -0.04 -2.82 7.00
C LEU A 84 -1.53 -2.62 7.27
N VAL A 85 -1.87 -1.53 7.96
CA VAL A 85 -3.26 -1.25 8.41
C VAL A 85 -4.24 -1.22 7.25
N ALA A 86 -3.80 -0.82 6.05
CA ALA A 86 -4.61 -0.82 4.83
C ALA A 86 -5.01 -2.23 4.39
N ALA A 87 -4.20 -3.25 4.73
CA ALA A 87 -4.50 -4.64 4.44
C ALA A 87 -5.44 -5.30 5.46
N PHE A 88 -5.37 -4.90 6.75
CA PHE A 88 -6.07 -5.56 7.83
C PHE A 88 -7.26 -4.79 8.41
N LYS A 89 -7.27 -3.45 8.28
CA LYS A 89 -8.28 -2.56 8.90
C LYS A 89 -8.88 -1.60 7.87
N PRO A 90 -9.55 -2.14 6.85
CA PRO A 90 -9.96 -1.38 5.68
C PRO A 90 -10.90 -0.20 5.97
N PHE A 91 -11.70 -0.29 7.03
CA PHE A 91 -12.69 0.71 7.41
C PHE A 91 -12.19 1.69 8.49
N SER A 92 -10.90 1.61 8.85
CA SER A 92 -10.33 2.54 9.83
C SER A 92 -10.19 3.95 9.24
N PRO A 93 -10.36 5.00 10.06
CA PRO A 93 -10.20 6.39 9.60
C PRO A 93 -8.85 6.67 8.93
N VAL A 94 -7.78 5.99 9.38
CA VAL A 94 -6.44 6.12 8.78
C VAL A 94 -6.43 5.60 7.34
N VAL A 95 -7.10 4.48 7.08
CA VAL A 95 -7.17 3.91 5.72
C VAL A 95 -8.01 4.77 4.80
N GLU A 96 -9.10 5.38 5.28
CA GLU A 96 -9.86 6.37 4.51
C GLU A 96 -9.02 7.59 4.13
N GLN A 97 -8.16 8.07 5.04
CA GLN A 97 -7.22 9.15 4.72
C GLN A 97 -6.17 8.72 3.68
N LEU A 98 -5.67 7.48 3.75
CA LEU A 98 -4.76 6.94 2.73
C LEU A 98 -5.44 6.80 1.36
N ARG A 99 -6.71 6.40 1.31
CA ARG A 99 -7.50 6.37 0.06
C ARG A 99 -7.72 7.75 -0.50
N ALA A 100 -8.03 8.74 0.36
CA ALA A 100 -8.14 10.14 -0.06
C ALA A 100 -6.81 10.67 -0.63
N LEU A 101 -5.68 10.36 0.04
CA LEU A 101 -4.35 10.70 -0.45
C LEU A 101 -4.05 10.03 -1.79
N ARG A 102 -4.33 8.73 -1.95
CA ARG A 102 -4.22 8.01 -3.23
C ARG A 102 -4.99 8.73 -4.33
N SER A 103 -6.27 9.07 -4.07
CA SER A 103 -7.11 9.77 -5.06
C SER A 103 -6.51 11.12 -5.47
N GLN A 104 -5.96 11.87 -4.53
CA GLN A 104 -5.25 13.13 -4.84
C GLN A 104 -4.00 12.89 -5.68
N LEU A 105 -3.23 11.84 -5.39
CA LEU A 105 -2.03 11.48 -6.14
C LEU A 105 -2.37 11.00 -7.56
N MET A 106 -3.44 10.23 -7.74
CA MET A 106 -3.93 9.84 -9.06
C MET A 106 -4.29 11.07 -9.92
N LEU A 107 -4.98 12.07 -9.32
CA LEU A 107 -5.40 13.27 -10.04
C LEU A 107 -4.26 14.27 -10.31
N ARG A 108 -3.24 14.30 -9.49
CA ARG A 108 -2.21 15.34 -9.52
C ARG A 108 -0.85 14.88 -10.03
N TRP A 109 -0.57 13.59 -9.88
CA TRP A 109 0.76 13.07 -10.14
C TRP A 109 0.78 11.88 -11.10
N PHE A 110 0.07 10.80 -10.79
CA PHE A 110 0.02 9.60 -11.61
C PHE A 110 -0.93 9.80 -12.80
N ASP A 111 -0.51 10.64 -13.72
CA ASP A 111 -1.26 10.98 -14.92
C ASP A 111 -0.70 10.19 -16.09
N ALA A 112 -1.56 9.45 -16.78
CA ALA A 112 -1.19 8.64 -17.93
C ALA A 112 -0.65 9.48 -19.08
N GLU A 113 -1.16 10.70 -19.27
CA GLU A 113 -0.69 11.60 -20.34
C GLU A 113 0.71 12.16 -20.06
N ALA A 114 1.05 12.37 -18.77
CA ALA A 114 2.36 12.87 -18.37
C ALA A 114 3.41 11.77 -18.17
N GLU A 115 3.05 10.49 -18.37
CA GLU A 115 3.90 9.30 -18.15
C GLU A 115 4.56 9.24 -16.75
N ARG A 116 3.97 9.89 -15.76
CA ARG A 116 4.49 9.94 -14.38
C ARG A 116 4.06 8.71 -13.62
N LYS A 117 4.99 7.82 -13.37
CA LYS A 117 4.73 6.55 -12.69
C LYS A 117 5.51 6.37 -11.39
N THR A 118 6.46 7.25 -11.10
CA THR A 118 7.37 7.11 -9.94
C THR A 118 7.18 8.26 -8.96
N LEU A 119 7.20 7.95 -7.66
CA LEU A 119 7.06 8.92 -6.57
C LEU A 119 7.92 8.52 -5.38
N ALA A 120 8.81 9.41 -4.94
CA ALA A 120 9.60 9.21 -3.73
C ALA A 120 8.81 9.65 -2.49
N ILE A 121 8.87 8.87 -1.41
CA ILE A 121 8.31 9.23 -0.11
C ILE A 121 9.44 9.74 0.77
N VAL A 122 9.41 11.01 1.12
CA VAL A 122 10.51 11.69 1.81
C VAL A 122 10.07 12.31 3.14
N SER A 123 10.98 12.47 4.08
CA SER A 123 10.80 13.33 5.25
C SER A 123 12.17 13.74 5.80
N PRO A 124 12.26 14.85 6.56
CA PRO A 124 13.56 15.30 7.08
C PRO A 124 14.18 14.33 8.08
N GLU A 125 13.42 13.77 9.02
CA GLU A 125 14.01 13.06 10.15
C GLU A 125 13.55 11.59 10.22
N ARG A 126 14.26 10.78 11.03
CA ARG A 126 13.87 9.40 11.32
C ARG A 126 12.59 9.36 12.17
N GLY A 127 11.79 8.31 12.00
CA GLY A 127 10.61 8.09 12.83
C GLY A 127 9.39 8.94 12.46
N GLU A 128 9.41 9.67 11.34
CA GLU A 128 8.29 10.48 10.87
C GLU A 128 7.23 9.69 10.10
N GLY A 129 7.49 8.42 9.78
CA GLY A 129 6.49 7.51 9.23
C GLY A 129 6.62 7.24 7.73
N ARG A 130 7.71 7.63 7.04
CA ARG A 130 7.92 7.38 5.60
C ARG A 130 7.60 5.96 5.19
N SER A 131 8.30 4.98 5.77
CA SER A 131 8.15 3.56 5.41
C SER A 131 6.74 3.04 5.69
N PHE A 132 6.08 3.54 6.74
CA PHE A 132 4.69 3.21 7.05
C PHE A 132 3.74 3.76 5.97
N ILE A 133 3.91 5.04 5.60
CA ILE A 133 3.10 5.68 4.55
C ILE A 133 3.35 5.01 3.20
N ALA A 134 4.62 4.79 2.82
CA ALA A 134 4.99 4.13 1.57
C ALA A 134 4.35 2.74 1.45
N ALA A 135 4.46 1.91 2.50
CA ALA A 135 3.90 0.57 2.54
C ALA A 135 2.36 0.56 2.43
N ASN A 136 1.69 1.35 3.27
CA ASN A 136 0.22 1.37 3.28
C ASN A 136 -0.36 2.06 2.04
N LEU A 137 0.34 3.05 1.49
CA LEU A 137 -0.05 3.68 0.23
C LEU A 137 0.07 2.69 -0.94
N ALA A 138 1.14 1.87 -0.98
CA ALA A 138 1.29 0.80 -1.97
C ALA A 138 0.13 -0.21 -1.89
N VAL A 139 -0.29 -0.59 -0.68
CA VAL A 139 -1.46 -1.46 -0.49
C VAL A 139 -2.73 -0.82 -1.04
N VAL A 140 -3.03 0.46 -0.74
CA VAL A 140 -4.27 1.08 -1.25
C VAL A 140 -4.25 1.35 -2.75
N PHE A 141 -3.08 1.50 -3.38
CA PHE A 141 -2.97 1.54 -4.85
C PHE A 141 -3.26 0.17 -5.46
N SER A 142 -2.66 -0.90 -4.95
CA SER A 142 -2.90 -2.26 -5.43
C SER A 142 -4.36 -2.70 -5.25
N GLN A 143 -5.01 -2.27 -4.17
CA GLN A 143 -6.44 -2.51 -3.94
C GLN A 143 -7.35 -1.79 -4.96
N LEU A 144 -6.86 -0.78 -5.66
CA LEU A 144 -7.57 -0.13 -6.76
C LEU A 144 -7.42 -0.90 -8.09
N GLY A 145 -6.55 -1.91 -8.14
CA GLY A 145 -6.20 -2.65 -9.35
C GLY A 145 -4.98 -2.07 -10.10
N GLU A 146 -4.30 -1.06 -9.52
CA GLU A 146 -3.08 -0.53 -10.11
C GLU A 146 -1.91 -1.49 -9.89
N ARG A 147 -1.20 -1.87 -10.97
CA ARG A 147 0.03 -2.66 -10.87
C ARG A 147 1.07 -1.84 -10.12
N THR A 148 1.22 -2.11 -8.84
CA THR A 148 1.98 -1.28 -7.90
C THR A 148 3.31 -1.94 -7.54
N LEU A 149 4.39 -1.17 -7.61
CA LEU A 149 5.70 -1.56 -7.09
C LEU A 149 6.10 -0.64 -5.94
N LEU A 150 6.51 -1.23 -4.84
CA LEU A 150 7.18 -0.52 -3.75
C LEU A 150 8.67 -0.87 -3.76
N ILE A 151 9.52 0.14 -3.89
CA ILE A 151 10.98 0.00 -3.83
C ILE A 151 11.47 0.48 -2.47
N ASP A 152 12.18 -0.36 -1.73
CA ASP A 152 12.89 0.02 -0.52
C ASP A 152 14.27 0.60 -0.91
N ALA A 153 14.37 1.93 -0.98
CA ALA A 153 15.61 2.62 -1.26
C ALA A 153 16.29 3.16 0.01
N ASP A 154 15.73 2.90 1.21
CA ASP A 154 16.46 3.10 2.47
C ASP A 154 17.42 1.92 2.70
N MET A 155 18.48 1.86 1.88
CA MET A 155 19.52 0.84 1.99
C MET A 155 20.31 0.90 3.31
N ARG A 156 20.13 1.96 4.10
CA ARG A 156 20.80 2.14 5.41
C ARG A 156 20.01 1.48 6.53
N ASN A 157 18.66 1.50 6.45
CA ASN A 157 17.78 0.92 7.44
C ASN A 157 16.56 0.27 6.77
N PRO A 158 16.77 -0.75 5.94
CA PRO A 158 15.71 -1.36 5.14
C PRO A 158 14.62 -1.96 6.03
N ARG A 159 13.35 -1.79 5.64
CA ARG A 159 12.21 -2.26 6.43
C ARG A 159 11.10 -2.92 5.62
N GLN A 160 11.01 -2.65 4.33
CA GLN A 160 9.89 -3.12 3.51
C GLN A 160 9.86 -4.64 3.44
N HIS A 161 11.01 -5.31 3.36
CA HIS A 161 11.10 -6.77 3.39
C HIS A 161 10.47 -7.39 4.65
N THR A 162 10.62 -6.72 5.80
CA THR A 162 10.01 -7.20 7.06
C THR A 162 8.50 -6.93 7.08
N LEU A 163 8.05 -5.78 6.56
CA LEU A 163 6.63 -5.44 6.52
C LEU A 163 5.82 -6.39 5.63
N PHE A 164 6.39 -6.76 4.48
CA PHE A 164 5.73 -7.60 3.49
C PHE A 164 6.14 -9.08 3.55
N SER A 165 7.01 -9.47 4.50
CA SER A 165 7.54 -10.83 4.64
C SER A 165 8.15 -11.39 3.36
N VAL A 166 8.89 -10.55 2.63
CA VAL A 166 9.64 -10.93 1.43
C VAL A 166 11.13 -11.10 1.72
N SER A 167 11.83 -11.86 0.88
CA SER A 167 13.26 -12.09 1.05
C SER A 167 14.07 -10.80 0.79
N ASN A 168 15.08 -10.52 1.62
CA ASN A 168 16.02 -9.41 1.41
C ASN A 168 17.41 -9.85 0.88
N ARG A 169 17.50 -11.05 0.28
CA ARG A 169 18.77 -11.59 -0.25
C ARG A 169 19.21 -10.91 -1.54
N LEU A 170 18.24 -10.52 -2.34
CA LEU A 170 18.43 -9.82 -3.61
C LEU A 170 17.47 -8.62 -3.62
N GLY A 171 17.99 -7.45 -3.96
CA GLY A 171 17.21 -6.24 -3.94
C GLY A 171 17.82 -5.11 -4.78
N LEU A 172 17.47 -3.88 -4.44
CA LEU A 172 17.91 -2.69 -5.16
C LEU A 172 19.44 -2.56 -5.19
N SER A 173 20.12 -2.85 -4.08
CA SER A 173 21.58 -2.70 -3.99
C SER A 173 22.34 -3.64 -4.94
N GLU A 174 21.92 -4.91 -5.04
CA GLU A 174 22.51 -5.88 -5.99
C GLU A 174 22.20 -5.49 -7.42
N THR A 175 20.97 -5.06 -7.70
CA THR A 175 20.55 -4.63 -9.04
C THR A 175 21.37 -3.43 -9.50
N LEU A 176 21.54 -2.40 -8.66
CA LEU A 176 22.34 -1.23 -8.99
C LEU A 176 23.85 -1.52 -9.07
N ALA A 177 24.31 -2.59 -8.43
CA ALA A 177 25.68 -3.08 -8.53
C ALA A 177 25.91 -4.00 -9.76
N GLY A 178 24.88 -4.24 -10.57
CA GLY A 178 24.95 -5.12 -11.75
C GLY A 178 24.99 -6.62 -11.41
N ARG A 179 24.53 -7.00 -10.22
CA ARG A 179 24.50 -8.37 -9.71
C ARG A 179 23.11 -8.92 -9.49
N GLY A 180 22.08 -8.16 -9.88
CA GLY A 180 20.67 -8.50 -9.78
C GLY A 180 19.93 -8.11 -11.04
N GLY A 181 18.72 -8.62 -11.20
CA GLY A 181 17.84 -8.38 -12.34
C GLY A 181 16.37 -8.35 -11.91
N PRO A 182 15.44 -8.70 -12.82
CA PRO A 182 13.99 -8.70 -12.56
C PRO A 182 13.56 -9.56 -11.36
N GLU A 183 14.34 -10.57 -11.01
CA GLU A 183 14.11 -11.46 -9.87
C GLU A 183 14.22 -10.75 -8.51
N ALA A 184 14.79 -9.54 -8.47
CA ALA A 184 14.79 -8.70 -7.28
C ALA A 184 13.39 -8.15 -6.94
N VAL A 185 12.48 -8.13 -7.91
CA VAL A 185 11.08 -7.74 -7.72
C VAL A 185 10.27 -8.95 -7.29
N GLN A 186 9.71 -8.91 -6.09
CA GLN A 186 8.99 -10.02 -5.48
C GLN A 186 7.51 -9.69 -5.37
N ARG A 187 6.64 -10.60 -5.83
CA ARG A 187 5.20 -10.48 -5.62
C ARG A 187 4.87 -10.70 -4.15
N VAL A 188 3.89 -9.97 -3.64
CA VAL A 188 3.30 -10.23 -2.33
C VAL A 188 2.09 -11.14 -2.53
N PRO A 189 2.18 -12.45 -2.21
CA PRO A 189 1.12 -13.41 -2.57
C PRO A 189 -0.26 -13.05 -2.06
N ALA A 190 -0.31 -12.37 -0.91
CA ALA A 190 -1.54 -11.94 -0.27
C ALA A 190 -2.18 -10.67 -0.87
N LEU A 191 -1.47 -9.95 -1.77
CA LEU A 191 -1.91 -8.67 -2.36
C LEU A 191 -1.63 -8.73 -3.87
N LEU A 192 -2.67 -9.02 -4.66
CA LEU A 192 -2.57 -9.47 -6.06
C LEU A 192 -1.74 -8.55 -6.96
N ASP A 193 -1.96 -7.24 -6.90
CA ASP A 193 -1.33 -6.25 -7.78
C ASP A 193 -0.17 -5.50 -7.11
N LEU A 194 0.41 -6.10 -6.05
CA LEU A 194 1.54 -5.54 -5.32
C LEU A 194 2.80 -6.38 -5.47
N CYS A 195 3.87 -5.69 -5.90
CA CYS A 195 5.23 -6.19 -5.85
C CYS A 195 6.08 -5.31 -4.92
N VAL A 196 7.11 -5.91 -4.34
CA VAL A 196 8.11 -5.22 -3.53
C VAL A 196 9.50 -5.53 -4.07
N MET A 197 10.31 -4.50 -4.28
CA MET A 197 11.75 -4.62 -4.47
C MET A 197 12.42 -4.23 -3.14
N PRO A 198 12.93 -5.18 -2.36
CA PRO A 198 13.61 -4.89 -1.11
C PRO A 198 14.95 -4.18 -1.37
N ALA A 199 15.54 -3.63 -0.32
CA ALA A 199 16.81 -2.93 -0.45
C ALA A 199 17.99 -3.84 -0.82
N GLY A 200 17.93 -5.12 -0.45
CA GLY A 200 19.04 -6.05 -0.56
C GLY A 200 20.05 -5.91 0.57
N ALA A 201 21.28 -6.33 0.33
CA ALA A 201 22.38 -6.16 1.28
C ALA A 201 22.74 -4.67 1.45
N VAL A 202 23.06 -4.27 2.67
CA VAL A 202 23.47 -2.90 2.97
C VAL A 202 24.83 -2.63 2.32
N PRO A 203 24.91 -1.75 1.30
CA PRO A 203 26.18 -1.43 0.67
C PRO A 203 26.98 -0.45 1.52
N PRO A 204 28.32 -0.40 1.39
CA PRO A 204 29.12 0.59 2.10
C PRO A 204 28.81 2.03 1.69
N ASN A 205 28.42 2.24 0.42
CA ASN A 205 28.18 3.55 -0.17
C ASN A 205 26.83 3.59 -0.91
N PRO A 206 25.67 3.68 -0.22
CA PRO A 206 24.36 3.75 -0.85
C PRO A 206 24.20 4.89 -1.84
N GLN A 207 24.66 6.08 -1.49
CA GLN A 207 24.56 7.28 -2.31
C GLN A 207 25.24 7.13 -3.67
N GLU A 208 26.40 6.48 -3.73
CA GLU A 208 27.11 6.26 -4.99
C GLU A 208 26.33 5.32 -5.93
N LEU A 209 25.71 4.28 -5.37
CA LEU A 209 24.86 3.39 -6.16
C LEU A 209 23.63 4.11 -6.72
N LEU A 210 22.95 4.90 -5.90
CA LEU A 210 21.77 5.69 -6.28
C LEU A 210 22.10 6.77 -7.31
N SER A 211 23.33 7.28 -7.33
CA SER A 211 23.79 8.31 -8.28
C SER A 211 24.08 7.75 -9.67
N ARG A 212 24.28 6.45 -9.81
CA ARG A 212 24.61 5.83 -11.10
C ARG A 212 23.46 5.94 -12.11
N PRO A 213 23.75 6.04 -13.42
CA PRO A 213 22.74 6.03 -14.46
C PRO A 213 21.83 4.79 -14.44
N MET A 214 22.36 3.66 -13.92
CA MET A 214 21.63 2.40 -13.77
C MET A 214 20.32 2.56 -13.01
N PHE A 215 20.25 3.46 -12.02
CA PHE A 215 18.99 3.67 -11.26
C PHE A 215 17.90 4.29 -12.13
N SER A 216 18.23 5.31 -12.94
CA SER A 216 17.25 5.87 -13.89
C SER A 216 16.84 4.86 -14.96
N GLN A 217 17.77 4.05 -15.46
CA GLN A 217 17.48 2.99 -16.44
C GLN A 217 16.55 1.93 -15.83
N LEU A 218 16.81 1.53 -14.58
CA LEU A 218 15.96 0.59 -13.83
C LEU A 218 14.53 1.13 -13.68
N LEU A 219 14.39 2.39 -13.22
CA LEU A 219 13.06 3.02 -13.08
C LEU A 219 12.31 3.09 -14.42
N GLY A 220 13.01 3.44 -15.51
CA GLY A 220 12.43 3.47 -16.86
C GLY A 220 12.02 2.07 -17.38
N GLN A 221 12.73 1.01 -17.00
CA GLN A 221 12.33 -0.36 -17.32
C GLN A 221 11.11 -0.80 -16.50
N LEU A 222 11.12 -0.57 -15.18
CA LEU A 222 10.02 -0.92 -14.29
C LEU A 222 8.73 -0.15 -14.63
N ALA A 223 8.83 1.08 -15.09
CA ALA A 223 7.68 1.89 -15.52
C ALA A 223 6.91 1.30 -16.72
N LYS A 224 7.46 0.31 -17.44
CA LYS A 224 6.74 -0.41 -18.50
C LYS A 224 5.77 -1.44 -17.93
N ASP A 225 6.12 -2.03 -16.81
CA ASP A 225 5.38 -3.15 -16.21
C ASP A 225 4.44 -2.70 -15.08
N PHE A 226 4.73 -1.55 -14.45
CA PHE A 226 3.97 -1.01 -13.33
C PHE A 226 3.31 0.32 -13.68
N ASP A 227 2.14 0.56 -13.10
CA ASP A 227 1.37 1.79 -13.24
C ASP A 227 1.76 2.79 -12.16
N VAL A 228 2.08 2.28 -10.95
CA VAL A 228 2.51 3.07 -9.80
C VAL A 228 3.78 2.49 -9.19
N ILE A 229 4.83 3.31 -9.05
CA ILE A 229 6.09 2.96 -8.39
C ILE A 229 6.32 3.93 -7.23
N LEU A 230 6.21 3.43 -6.00
CA LEU A 230 6.52 4.18 -4.79
C LEU A 230 7.93 3.83 -4.31
N ILE A 231 8.69 4.84 -3.89
CA ILE A 231 10.08 4.65 -3.44
C ILE A 231 10.20 5.13 -2.00
N ASP A 232 10.43 4.21 -1.07
CA ASP A 232 10.74 4.52 0.32
C ASP A 232 12.19 5.00 0.44
N THR A 233 12.41 6.13 1.13
CA THR A 233 13.73 6.78 1.19
C THR A 233 14.29 6.83 2.62
N PRO A 234 15.60 7.01 2.83
CA PRO A 234 16.15 7.36 4.13
C PRO A 234 15.77 8.80 4.54
N ALA A 235 16.10 9.19 5.79
CA ALA A 235 15.88 10.54 6.29
C ALA A 235 16.70 11.58 5.52
N GLY A 236 16.03 12.61 4.98
CA GLY A 236 16.64 13.61 4.10
C GLY A 236 17.64 14.55 4.81
N ALA A 237 17.47 14.78 6.12
CA ALA A 237 18.40 15.62 6.87
C ALA A 237 19.75 14.94 7.19
N GLU A 238 19.82 13.61 7.10
CA GLU A 238 21.04 12.86 7.43
C GLU A 238 21.88 12.55 6.19
N TYR A 239 21.25 12.34 5.04
CA TYR A 239 21.90 11.87 3.83
C TYR A 239 21.28 12.50 2.58
N ALA A 240 22.09 12.76 1.56
CA ALA A 240 21.62 13.23 0.26
C ALA A 240 20.90 12.15 -0.57
N ASP A 241 20.80 10.92 -0.05
CA ASP A 241 20.16 9.78 -0.73
C ASP A 241 18.71 10.12 -1.11
N ALA A 242 17.93 10.70 -0.16
CA ALA A 242 16.53 11.06 -0.38
C ALA A 242 16.37 12.08 -1.51
N GLN A 243 17.25 13.08 -1.59
CA GLN A 243 17.28 14.07 -2.64
C GLN A 243 17.60 13.42 -4.01
N THR A 244 18.65 12.57 -4.05
CA THR A 244 19.04 11.84 -5.26
C THR A 244 17.88 10.97 -5.78
N ILE A 245 17.21 10.24 -4.88
CA ILE A 245 16.05 9.40 -5.23
C ILE A 245 14.89 10.25 -5.75
N ALA A 246 14.56 11.36 -5.08
CA ALA A 246 13.46 12.24 -5.50
C ALA A 246 13.68 12.85 -6.90
N VAL A 247 14.91 13.25 -7.21
CA VAL A 247 15.29 13.73 -8.56
C VAL A 247 15.11 12.64 -9.61
N ARG A 248 15.54 11.40 -9.31
CA ARG A 248 15.38 10.25 -10.23
C ARG A 248 13.93 9.83 -10.41
N ALA A 249 13.12 9.98 -9.36
CA ALA A 249 11.67 9.76 -9.42
C ALA A 249 10.91 10.94 -10.05
N SER A 250 11.57 12.07 -10.31
CA SER A 250 11.00 13.34 -10.78
C SER A 250 10.04 14.01 -9.79
N GLY A 251 9.63 13.34 -8.71
CA GLY A 251 8.73 13.89 -7.72
C GLY A 251 8.85 13.24 -6.35
N ALA A 252 8.40 13.99 -5.34
CA ALA A 252 8.40 13.56 -3.96
C ALA A 252 7.12 13.95 -3.23
N LEU A 253 6.62 13.03 -2.38
CA LEU A 253 5.62 13.28 -1.36
C LEU A 253 6.32 13.44 -0.02
N MET A 254 6.13 14.59 0.64
CA MET A 254 6.74 14.85 1.93
C MET A 254 5.86 14.36 3.08
N VAL A 255 6.43 13.58 3.98
CA VAL A 255 5.75 13.09 5.18
C VAL A 255 6.17 13.92 6.38
N ALA A 256 5.20 14.44 7.11
CA ALA A 256 5.39 15.14 8.37
C ALA A 256 4.61 14.46 9.49
N ARG A 257 5.22 14.31 10.65
CA ARG A 257 4.57 13.75 11.83
C ARG A 257 4.07 14.88 12.73
N LYS A 258 2.74 14.95 12.91
CA LYS A 258 2.09 15.94 13.77
C LYS A 258 2.72 15.96 15.16
N ASN A 259 3.01 17.15 15.67
CA ASN A 259 3.63 17.42 16.98
C ASN A 259 5.06 16.88 17.15
N VAL A 260 5.72 16.41 16.06
CA VAL A 260 7.10 15.88 16.08
C VAL A 260 7.95 16.60 15.05
N SER A 261 7.52 16.64 13.78
CA SER A 261 8.31 17.28 12.72
C SER A 261 8.42 18.78 12.92
N ARG A 262 9.62 19.31 12.76
CA ARG A 262 9.92 20.73 12.86
C ARG A 262 9.69 21.42 11.53
N ALA A 263 8.87 22.48 11.49
CA ALA A 263 8.56 23.20 10.27
C ALA A 263 9.82 23.70 9.53
N SER A 264 10.83 24.18 10.26
CA SER A 264 12.09 24.62 9.67
C SER A 264 12.85 23.50 8.93
N ARG A 265 12.77 22.26 9.41
CA ARG A 265 13.38 21.10 8.74
C ARG A 265 12.60 20.68 7.49
N LEU A 266 11.28 20.77 7.57
CA LEU A 266 10.41 20.50 6.41
C LEU A 266 10.64 21.52 5.30
N HIS A 267 10.67 22.82 5.61
CA HIS A 267 10.97 23.87 4.64
C HIS A 267 12.34 23.68 4.00
N ARG A 268 13.35 23.43 4.83
CA ARG A 268 14.71 23.20 4.31
C ARG A 268 14.76 22.03 3.32
N LEU A 269 14.14 20.88 3.66
CA LEU A 269 14.11 19.73 2.74
C LEU A 269 13.31 20.07 1.47
N ALA A 270 12.20 20.82 1.59
CA ALA A 270 11.43 21.26 0.44
C ALA A 270 12.28 22.12 -0.51
N ASP A 271 13.00 23.12 0.02
CA ASP A 271 13.88 23.99 -0.75
C ASP A 271 15.01 23.21 -1.43
N GLU A 272 15.62 22.26 -0.71
CA GLU A 272 16.66 21.36 -1.25
C GLU A 272 16.13 20.50 -2.43
N LEU A 273 14.92 19.94 -2.31
CA LEU A 273 14.30 19.14 -3.36
C LEU A 273 13.95 19.97 -4.59
N VAL A 274 13.35 21.14 -4.41
CA VAL A 274 13.00 22.06 -5.50
C VAL A 274 14.25 22.56 -6.21
N THR A 275 15.30 22.95 -5.47
CA THR A 275 16.58 23.39 -6.02
C THR A 275 17.24 22.28 -6.86
N ALA A 276 17.07 21.02 -6.46
CA ALA A 276 17.57 19.86 -7.19
C ALA A 276 16.66 19.44 -8.37
N SER A 277 15.60 20.20 -8.68
CA SER A 277 14.63 19.93 -9.76
C SER A 277 13.72 18.73 -9.52
N ALA A 278 13.49 18.33 -8.28
CA ALA A 278 12.44 17.39 -7.93
C ALA A 278 11.12 18.14 -7.70
N THR A 279 10.01 17.64 -8.24
CA THR A 279 8.69 18.23 -8.00
C THR A 279 8.17 17.80 -6.62
N LEU A 280 7.87 18.75 -5.74
CA LEU A 280 7.18 18.45 -4.49
C LEU A 280 5.67 18.37 -4.76
N VAL A 281 5.12 17.14 -4.71
CA VAL A 281 3.72 16.86 -5.09
C VAL A 281 2.74 17.26 -3.98
N GLY A 282 3.20 17.21 -2.72
CA GLY A 282 2.42 17.57 -1.54
C GLY A 282 3.07 17.13 -0.23
N SER A 283 2.38 17.42 0.86
CA SER A 283 2.77 17.03 2.22
C SER A 283 1.53 16.69 3.06
#